data_d82116ef8cb34f8f784d8f038011721c
#
_entry.id   d82116ef8cb34f8f784d8f038011721c
#
_cell.length_a   1.000
_cell.length_b   1.000
_cell.length_c   1.000
_cell.angle_alpha   90.00
_cell.angle_beta   90.00
_cell.angle_gamma   90.00
#
_symmetry.space_group_name_H-M   'P 1'
#
loop_
_entity.id
_entity.type
_entity.pdbx_description
1 polymer ?
#
loop_
_entity_poly.entity_id
_entity_poly.type
_entity_poly.pdbx_seq_one_letter_code
_entity_poly.pdbx_strand_id
1 'polypeptide(L)'
;MSPVAGPSTMSLELRDLRKSFGKTEIIRGINLAVPAGERVGIIGPNGAGKSTLFNLISGRFEPTSGDVLLYGQRLNGKKPFEINRMGLSRSFQITNIFPKLSVFENLRCGVLWSLGYKYTFLKFLADLDDANDRAEELMRMTKLEKKRDILAVNLTYAEQRALEIGITIAGGASVILLDEPTAGMSRSETSRFIKLIKEVTVGKTLLTVEHDMGVVFGLADKIAVVVYGEIIAYDTPDAVRADQRVQEAYLGSSVADQQAQGH
;
A
#
# COMPACT_ATOMS: atom_id res chain seq x y z
N MET A 1 -32.53 16.93 3.50
CA MET A 1 -32.56 15.67 2.76
C MET A 1 -31.15 15.13 2.80
N SER A 2 -30.89 14.12 3.63
CA SER A 2 -29.61 13.42 3.69
C SER A 2 -29.41 12.61 2.42
N PRO A 3 -28.20 12.56 1.82
CA PRO A 3 -27.98 11.72 0.65
C PRO A 3 -28.12 10.26 1.06
N VAL A 4 -28.99 9.53 0.37
CA VAL A 4 -29.09 8.07 0.44
C VAL A 4 -27.75 7.52 -0.04
N ALA A 5 -26.97 6.91 0.85
CA ALA A 5 -25.77 6.20 0.48
C ALA A 5 -26.17 5.07 -0.49
N GLY A 6 -25.75 5.19 -1.74
CA GLY A 6 -25.83 4.09 -2.70
C GLY A 6 -25.04 2.87 -2.20
N PRO A 7 -25.26 1.67 -2.72
CA PRO A 7 -24.54 0.47 -2.28
C PRO A 7 -23.05 0.73 -2.39
N SER A 8 -22.33 0.64 -1.25
CA SER A 8 -20.89 0.85 -1.21
C SER A 8 -20.21 -0.21 -2.07
N THR A 9 -19.65 0.21 -3.20
CA THR A 9 -18.91 -0.70 -4.07
C THR A 9 -17.65 -1.15 -3.35
N MET A 10 -17.51 -2.47 -3.15
CA MET A 10 -16.28 -3.03 -2.57
C MET A 10 -15.14 -2.87 -3.57
N SER A 11 -14.05 -2.24 -3.15
CA SER A 11 -12.86 -2.06 -3.99
C SER A 11 -11.95 -3.28 -3.94
N LEU A 12 -11.84 -3.91 -2.78
CA LEU A 12 -11.04 -5.12 -2.57
C LEU A 12 -11.83 -6.10 -1.70
N GLU A 13 -11.88 -7.35 -2.14
CA GLU A 13 -12.45 -8.44 -1.36
C GLU A 13 -11.49 -9.64 -1.30
N LEU A 14 -11.38 -10.22 -0.13
CA LEU A 14 -10.68 -11.48 0.11
C LEU A 14 -11.73 -12.47 0.58
N ARG A 15 -11.84 -13.63 -0.08
CA ARG A 15 -12.85 -14.64 0.22
C ARG A 15 -12.18 -15.98 0.53
N ASP A 16 -12.26 -16.41 1.78
CA ASP A 16 -11.62 -17.64 2.31
C ASP A 16 -10.18 -17.81 1.81
N LEU A 17 -9.42 -16.71 1.83
CA LEU A 17 -8.08 -16.65 1.27
C LEU A 17 -7.12 -17.48 2.11
N ARG A 18 -6.45 -18.47 1.48
CA ARG A 18 -5.50 -19.37 2.14
C ARG A 18 -4.17 -19.40 1.41
N LYS A 19 -3.10 -19.57 2.18
CA LYS A 19 -1.76 -19.78 1.64
C LYS A 19 -0.94 -20.71 2.49
N SER A 20 -0.46 -21.78 1.86
CA SER A 20 0.50 -22.71 2.45
C SER A 20 1.82 -22.67 1.67
N PHE A 21 2.92 -22.85 2.37
CA PHE A 21 4.25 -23.12 1.82
C PHE A 21 4.68 -24.51 2.30
N GLY A 22 4.65 -25.47 1.39
CA GLY A 22 4.81 -26.88 1.74
C GLY A 22 3.70 -27.32 2.70
N LYS A 23 4.07 -27.75 3.89
CA LYS A 23 3.13 -28.21 4.94
C LYS A 23 2.68 -27.10 5.90
N THR A 24 3.26 -25.90 5.81
CA THR A 24 2.98 -24.81 6.74
C THR A 24 1.94 -23.86 6.16
N GLU A 25 0.79 -23.77 6.77
CA GLU A 25 -0.27 -22.82 6.41
C GLU A 25 0.01 -21.47 7.09
N ILE A 26 0.21 -20.43 6.28
CA ILE A 26 0.54 -19.08 6.74
C ILE A 26 -0.71 -18.18 6.75
N ILE A 27 -1.60 -18.32 5.77
CA ILE A 27 -2.88 -17.60 5.71
C ILE A 27 -3.99 -18.65 5.78
N ARG A 28 -4.94 -18.46 6.72
CA ARG A 28 -5.85 -19.51 7.19
C ARG A 28 -7.33 -19.13 7.00
N GLY A 29 -7.69 -18.72 5.78
CA GLY A 29 -9.09 -18.42 5.45
C GLY A 29 -9.47 -16.97 5.77
N ILE A 30 -8.63 -16.02 5.38
CA ILE A 30 -8.91 -14.58 5.55
C ILE A 30 -10.11 -14.19 4.70
N ASN A 31 -11.09 -13.54 5.36
CA ASN A 31 -12.19 -12.82 4.75
C ASN A 31 -12.05 -11.34 5.09
N LEU A 32 -12.06 -10.48 4.07
CA LEU A 32 -11.98 -9.03 4.23
C LEU A 32 -12.72 -8.36 3.07
N ALA A 33 -13.55 -7.38 3.36
CA ALA A 33 -14.22 -6.57 2.37
C ALA A 33 -13.92 -5.08 2.65
N VAL A 34 -13.28 -4.42 1.70
CA VAL A 34 -12.84 -3.02 1.81
C VAL A 34 -13.66 -2.17 0.86
N PRO A 35 -14.50 -1.26 1.35
CA PRO A 35 -15.23 -0.29 0.53
C PRO A 35 -14.31 0.63 -0.26
N ALA A 36 -14.79 1.13 -1.39
CA ALA A 36 -14.04 2.12 -2.17
C ALA A 36 -13.82 3.42 -1.36
N GLY A 37 -12.59 3.90 -1.37
CA GLY A 37 -12.18 5.12 -0.68
C GLY A 37 -11.84 4.94 0.81
N GLU A 38 -11.97 3.73 1.37
CA GLU A 38 -11.62 3.45 2.77
C GLU A 38 -10.10 3.24 2.93
N ARG A 39 -9.55 3.71 4.04
CA ARG A 39 -8.14 3.50 4.42
C ARG A 39 -8.07 2.45 5.53
N VAL A 40 -7.43 1.33 5.24
CA VAL A 40 -7.31 0.18 6.14
C VAL A 40 -5.87 0.00 6.58
N GLY A 41 -5.65 0.02 7.89
CA GLY A 41 -4.39 -0.41 8.50
C GLY A 41 -4.40 -1.92 8.75
N ILE A 42 -3.35 -2.61 8.36
CA ILE A 42 -3.15 -4.04 8.68
C ILE A 42 -2.04 -4.16 9.71
N ILE A 43 -2.40 -4.62 10.88
CA ILE A 43 -1.48 -4.80 12.01
C ILE A 43 -1.46 -6.25 12.48
N GLY A 44 -0.50 -6.58 13.32
CA GLY A 44 -0.37 -7.90 13.93
C GLY A 44 1.09 -8.17 14.33
N PRO A 45 1.33 -9.19 15.15
CA PRO A 45 2.68 -9.55 15.58
C PRO A 45 3.59 -9.98 14.40
N ASN A 46 4.89 -10.10 14.68
CA ASN A 46 5.83 -10.62 13.70
C ASN A 46 5.47 -12.07 13.33
N GLY A 47 5.58 -12.40 12.05
CA GLY A 47 5.18 -13.73 11.57
C GLY A 47 3.67 -13.96 11.43
N ALA A 48 2.81 -12.99 11.72
CA ALA A 48 1.35 -13.14 11.62
C ALA A 48 0.84 -13.37 10.18
N GLY A 49 1.67 -13.14 9.14
CA GLY A 49 1.30 -13.33 7.74
C GLY A 49 1.02 -12.05 6.95
N LYS A 50 1.24 -10.85 7.54
CA LYS A 50 0.94 -9.55 6.91
C LYS A 50 1.60 -9.37 5.54
N SER A 51 2.92 -9.60 5.44
CA SER A 51 3.66 -9.49 4.17
C SER A 51 3.23 -10.56 3.17
N THR A 52 2.86 -11.78 3.64
CA THR A 52 2.29 -12.82 2.80
C THR A 52 0.94 -12.38 2.23
N LEU A 53 0.08 -11.78 3.06
CA LEU A 53 -1.20 -11.24 2.64
C LEU A 53 -1.03 -10.16 1.53
N PHE A 54 -0.11 -9.21 1.72
CA PHE A 54 0.20 -8.21 0.70
C PHE A 54 0.74 -8.82 -0.60
N ASN A 55 1.55 -9.87 -0.50
CA ASN A 55 2.07 -10.59 -1.66
C ASN A 55 0.95 -11.33 -2.42
N LEU A 56 -0.05 -11.87 -1.73
CA LEU A 56 -1.23 -12.47 -2.35
C LEU A 56 -2.09 -11.42 -3.07
N ILE A 57 -2.39 -10.31 -2.41
CA ILE A 57 -3.22 -9.23 -2.98
C ILE A 57 -2.55 -8.63 -4.22
N SER A 58 -1.22 -8.48 -4.21
CA SER A 58 -0.46 -7.91 -5.33
C SER A 58 -0.06 -8.91 -6.41
N GLY A 59 -0.47 -10.20 -6.32
CA GLY A 59 -0.18 -11.24 -7.29
C GLY A 59 1.29 -11.70 -7.32
N ARG A 60 2.08 -11.39 -6.29
CA ARG A 60 3.44 -11.93 -6.13
C ARG A 60 3.43 -13.40 -5.71
N PHE A 61 2.41 -13.79 -4.96
CA PHE A 61 2.14 -15.17 -4.60
C PHE A 61 0.75 -15.55 -5.06
N GLU A 62 0.62 -16.79 -5.56
CA GLU A 62 -0.67 -17.40 -5.81
C GLU A 62 -1.27 -17.92 -4.51
N PRO A 63 -2.57 -17.70 -4.24
CA PRO A 63 -3.25 -18.36 -3.12
C PRO A 63 -3.28 -19.87 -3.32
N THR A 64 -3.27 -20.61 -2.22
CA THR A 64 -3.49 -22.06 -2.24
C THR A 64 -4.98 -22.36 -2.49
N SER A 65 -5.87 -21.55 -1.90
CA SER A 65 -7.31 -21.53 -2.18
C SER A 65 -7.91 -20.18 -1.81
N GLY A 66 -9.17 -19.97 -2.14
CA GLY A 66 -9.87 -18.72 -1.95
C GLY A 66 -9.58 -17.71 -3.05
N ASP A 67 -10.16 -16.52 -2.94
CA ASP A 67 -10.15 -15.53 -3.99
C ASP A 67 -9.72 -14.14 -3.50
N VAL A 68 -9.01 -13.42 -4.38
CA VAL A 68 -8.76 -11.98 -4.29
C VAL A 68 -9.53 -11.32 -5.42
N LEU A 69 -10.41 -10.36 -5.08
CA LEU A 69 -11.20 -9.63 -6.06
C LEU A 69 -10.94 -8.12 -5.95
N LEU A 70 -10.77 -7.48 -7.08
CA LEU A 70 -10.66 -6.03 -7.24
C LEU A 70 -11.90 -5.54 -8.00
N TYR A 71 -12.74 -4.73 -7.36
CA TYR A 71 -14.03 -4.32 -7.92
C TYR A 71 -14.84 -5.50 -8.50
N GLY A 72 -14.88 -6.62 -7.77
CA GLY A 72 -15.56 -7.84 -8.19
C GLY A 72 -14.81 -8.68 -9.24
N GLN A 73 -13.70 -8.19 -9.81
CA GLN A 73 -12.89 -8.94 -10.77
C GLN A 73 -11.82 -9.76 -10.07
N ARG A 74 -11.76 -11.06 -10.37
CA ARG A 74 -10.79 -11.99 -9.77
C ARG A 74 -9.37 -11.68 -10.21
N LEU A 75 -8.45 -11.60 -9.24
CA LEU A 75 -7.02 -11.35 -9.46
C LEU A 75 -6.16 -12.62 -9.52
N ASN A 76 -6.66 -13.75 -9.03
CA ASN A 76 -5.92 -15.02 -9.00
C ASN A 76 -5.39 -15.37 -10.41
N GLY A 77 -4.16 -15.84 -10.50
CA GLY A 77 -3.48 -16.18 -11.76
C GLY A 77 -2.98 -14.99 -12.57
N LYS A 78 -3.25 -13.75 -12.14
CA LYS A 78 -2.74 -12.55 -12.81
C LYS A 78 -1.37 -12.15 -12.30
N LYS A 79 -0.53 -11.69 -13.21
CA LYS A 79 0.80 -11.17 -12.86
C LYS A 79 0.71 -9.77 -12.23
N PRO A 80 1.67 -9.35 -11.39
CA PRO A 80 1.64 -8.03 -10.74
C PRO A 80 1.42 -6.86 -11.69
N PHE A 81 2.00 -6.89 -12.89
CA PHE A 81 1.82 -5.83 -13.88
C PHE A 81 0.39 -5.80 -14.48
N GLU A 82 -0.30 -6.93 -14.55
CA GLU A 82 -1.71 -7.00 -15.00
C GLU A 82 -2.62 -6.44 -13.92
N ILE A 83 -2.36 -6.80 -12.65
CA ILE A 83 -3.07 -6.29 -11.48
C ILE A 83 -2.89 -4.76 -11.36
N ASN A 84 -1.68 -4.25 -11.61
CA ASN A 84 -1.44 -2.81 -11.64
C ASN A 84 -2.29 -2.10 -12.70
N ARG A 85 -2.42 -2.70 -13.88
CA ARG A 85 -3.28 -2.18 -14.97
C ARG A 85 -4.76 -2.22 -14.64
N MET A 86 -5.18 -3.11 -13.75
CA MET A 86 -6.56 -3.17 -13.26
C MET A 86 -6.86 -2.13 -12.20
N GLY A 87 -5.85 -1.36 -11.75
CA GLY A 87 -6.02 -0.26 -10.82
C GLY A 87 -5.59 -0.53 -9.38
N LEU A 88 -4.78 -1.57 -9.13
CA LEU A 88 -4.14 -1.79 -7.84
C LEU A 88 -2.63 -1.58 -7.95
N SER A 89 -2.10 -0.61 -7.22
CA SER A 89 -0.66 -0.33 -7.15
C SER A 89 -0.10 -0.64 -5.77
N ARG A 90 1.15 -1.11 -5.72
CA ARG A 90 1.87 -1.37 -4.48
C ARG A 90 3.19 -0.63 -4.45
N SER A 91 3.47 0.09 -3.35
CA SER A 91 4.83 0.51 -3.03
C SER A 91 5.65 -0.68 -2.55
N PHE A 92 6.96 -0.65 -2.76
CA PHE A 92 7.84 -1.75 -2.37
C PHE A 92 8.63 -1.37 -1.12
N GLN A 93 9.00 -2.37 -0.28
CA GLN A 93 9.92 -2.19 0.86
C GLN A 93 11.29 -1.68 0.46
N ILE A 94 11.76 -2.02 -0.76
CA ILE A 94 12.99 -1.52 -1.35
C ILE A 94 12.60 -0.41 -2.32
N THR A 95 13.17 0.77 -2.15
CA THR A 95 12.90 1.96 -2.95
C THR A 95 13.05 1.67 -4.46
N ASN A 96 11.93 1.60 -5.17
CA ASN A 96 11.90 1.34 -6.62
C ASN A 96 11.96 2.67 -7.40
N ILE A 97 12.95 3.49 -7.09
CA ILE A 97 13.26 4.69 -7.87
C ILE A 97 14.41 4.38 -8.84
N PHE A 98 14.46 5.11 -9.93
CA PHE A 98 15.61 5.10 -10.84
C PHE A 98 16.66 6.09 -10.31
N PRO A 99 17.72 5.62 -9.61
CA PRO A 99 18.60 6.50 -8.84
C PRO A 99 19.38 7.51 -9.70
N LYS A 100 19.62 7.16 -10.98
CA LYS A 100 20.35 8.01 -11.95
C LYS A 100 19.44 8.91 -12.78
N LEU A 101 18.12 8.86 -12.57
CA LEU A 101 17.16 9.79 -13.17
C LEU A 101 16.82 10.89 -12.16
N SER A 102 16.43 12.06 -12.67
CA SER A 102 15.92 13.16 -11.85
C SER A 102 14.54 12.80 -11.24
N VAL A 103 14.08 13.62 -10.30
CA VAL A 103 12.72 13.50 -9.72
C VAL A 103 11.68 13.55 -10.84
N PHE A 104 11.79 14.54 -11.73
CA PHE A 104 10.87 14.71 -12.85
C PHE A 104 10.84 13.47 -13.76
N GLU A 105 12.01 12.97 -14.16
CA GLU A 105 12.11 11.81 -15.04
C GLU A 105 11.54 10.55 -14.40
N ASN A 106 11.77 10.34 -13.10
CA ASN A 106 11.17 9.23 -12.34
C ASN A 106 9.64 9.27 -12.40
N LEU A 107 9.05 10.43 -12.08
CA LEU A 107 7.59 10.60 -12.10
C LEU A 107 7.02 10.44 -13.51
N ARG A 108 7.68 11.04 -14.52
CA ARG A 108 7.29 10.91 -15.92
C ARG A 108 7.30 9.46 -16.37
N CYS A 109 8.32 8.66 -16.01
CA CYS A 109 8.34 7.22 -16.29
C CYS A 109 7.12 6.49 -15.69
N GLY A 110 6.72 6.85 -14.46
CA GLY A 110 5.53 6.31 -13.83
C GLY A 110 4.23 6.65 -14.56
N VAL A 111 4.16 7.82 -15.19
CA VAL A 111 2.99 8.32 -15.91
C VAL A 111 2.83 7.71 -17.30
N LEU A 112 3.92 7.46 -18.03
CA LEU A 112 3.90 7.06 -19.44
C LEU A 112 2.96 5.90 -19.74
N TRP A 113 2.93 4.92 -18.83
CA TRP A 113 2.08 3.75 -19.03
C TRP A 113 0.58 4.07 -18.93
N SER A 114 0.19 4.91 -17.97
CA SER A 114 -1.21 5.27 -17.72
C SER A 114 -1.82 6.08 -18.87
N LEU A 115 -0.98 6.85 -19.55
CA LEU A 115 -1.37 7.64 -20.73
C LEU A 115 -1.32 6.85 -22.04
N GLY A 116 -1.01 5.56 -22.00
CA GLY A 116 -1.04 4.69 -23.19
C GLY A 116 0.23 4.72 -24.05
N TYR A 117 1.29 5.38 -23.62
CA TYR A 117 2.58 5.44 -24.34
C TYR A 117 3.37 4.13 -24.21
N LYS A 118 2.82 3.04 -24.76
CA LYS A 118 3.40 1.69 -24.57
C LYS A 118 4.67 1.42 -25.38
N TYR A 119 4.75 1.93 -26.62
CA TYR A 119 5.86 1.70 -27.57
C TYR A 119 5.97 2.86 -28.57
N THR A 120 6.07 4.10 -28.09
CA THR A 120 6.08 5.29 -28.97
C THR A 120 7.54 5.59 -29.36
N PHE A 121 8.08 4.86 -30.34
CA PHE A 121 9.44 5.06 -30.85
C PHE A 121 9.62 6.34 -31.70
N LEU A 122 8.53 7.01 -32.09
CA LEU A 122 8.55 8.12 -33.03
C LEU A 122 8.38 9.51 -32.37
N LYS A 123 8.15 9.57 -31.06
CA LYS A 123 8.05 10.85 -30.33
C LYS A 123 9.19 10.95 -29.32
N PHE A 124 9.86 12.12 -29.27
CA PHE A 124 10.78 12.40 -28.18
C PHE A 124 10.01 12.53 -26.86
N LEU A 125 10.60 12.05 -25.77
CA LEU A 125 9.98 12.16 -24.42
C LEU A 125 9.70 13.62 -24.01
N ALA A 126 10.47 14.57 -24.56
CA ALA A 126 10.29 15.99 -24.32
C ALA A 126 8.99 16.54 -24.92
N ASP A 127 8.47 15.91 -25.98
CA ASP A 127 7.27 16.37 -26.73
C ASP A 127 5.98 15.73 -26.22
N LEU A 128 6.03 15.07 -25.05
CA LEU A 128 4.85 14.44 -24.42
C LEU A 128 4.27 15.39 -23.37
N ASP A 129 3.59 16.45 -23.81
CA ASP A 129 3.10 17.52 -22.93
C ASP A 129 2.20 17.00 -21.80
N ASP A 130 1.29 16.07 -22.12
CA ASP A 130 0.39 15.45 -21.15
C ASP A 130 1.13 14.65 -20.07
N ALA A 131 2.21 13.94 -20.43
CA ALA A 131 3.05 13.21 -19.48
C ALA A 131 3.91 14.17 -18.64
N ASN A 132 4.38 15.26 -19.25
CA ASN A 132 5.14 16.30 -18.56
C ASN A 132 4.25 17.04 -17.56
N ASP A 133 3.05 17.46 -17.96
CA ASP A 133 2.08 18.14 -17.11
C ASP A 133 1.67 17.26 -15.91
N ARG A 134 1.43 15.98 -16.16
CA ARG A 134 1.10 15.05 -15.09
C ARG A 134 2.27 14.82 -14.14
N ALA A 135 3.50 14.74 -14.63
CA ALA A 135 4.69 14.63 -13.80
C ALA A 135 4.88 15.89 -12.92
N GLU A 136 4.65 17.09 -13.47
CA GLU A 136 4.66 18.35 -12.70
C GLU A 136 3.57 18.37 -11.61
N GLU A 137 2.37 17.89 -11.92
CA GLU A 137 1.30 17.77 -10.94
C GLU A 137 1.70 16.81 -9.79
N LEU A 138 2.27 15.66 -10.12
CA LEU A 138 2.76 14.69 -9.12
C LEU A 138 3.88 15.28 -8.25
N MET A 139 4.79 16.10 -8.82
CA MET A 139 5.81 16.81 -8.03
C MET A 139 5.15 17.76 -7.02
N ARG A 140 4.12 18.51 -7.43
CA ARG A 140 3.36 19.38 -6.50
C ARG A 140 2.69 18.57 -5.40
N MET A 141 2.01 17.48 -5.76
CA MET A 141 1.37 16.59 -4.79
C MET A 141 2.35 16.01 -3.78
N THR A 142 3.55 15.63 -4.22
CA THR A 142 4.60 15.05 -3.37
C THR A 142 5.53 16.07 -2.73
N LYS A 143 5.32 17.38 -3.00
CA LYS A 143 6.12 18.51 -2.46
C LYS A 143 7.60 18.44 -2.88
N LEU A 144 7.84 17.97 -4.10
CA LEU A 144 9.19 17.81 -4.67
C LEU A 144 9.52 18.82 -5.80
N GLU A 145 8.74 19.88 -6.00
CA GLU A 145 8.90 20.83 -7.11
C GLU A 145 10.31 21.45 -7.13
N LYS A 146 10.83 21.78 -5.95
CA LYS A 146 12.18 22.38 -5.80
C LYS A 146 13.32 21.40 -6.08
N LYS A 147 12.98 20.12 -6.27
CA LYS A 147 13.93 19.02 -6.50
C LYS A 147 13.83 18.46 -7.91
N ARG A 148 13.12 19.13 -8.82
CA ARG A 148 12.78 18.71 -10.18
C ARG A 148 13.93 18.00 -10.90
N ASP A 149 15.08 18.65 -10.96
CA ASP A 149 16.24 18.20 -11.73
C ASP A 149 17.31 17.51 -10.86
N ILE A 150 17.01 17.30 -9.57
CA ILE A 150 17.90 16.57 -8.66
C ILE A 150 17.80 15.08 -8.98
N LEU A 151 18.94 14.39 -9.10
CA LEU A 151 18.98 12.95 -9.24
C LEU A 151 18.40 12.27 -7.99
N ALA A 152 17.61 11.23 -8.19
CA ALA A 152 16.91 10.56 -7.09
C ALA A 152 17.88 10.00 -6.03
N VAL A 153 19.08 9.60 -6.39
CA VAL A 153 20.14 9.17 -5.46
C VAL A 153 20.59 10.26 -4.48
N ASN A 154 20.42 11.52 -4.84
CA ASN A 154 20.84 12.68 -4.03
C ASN A 154 19.72 13.23 -3.13
N LEU A 155 18.55 12.60 -3.15
CA LEU A 155 17.44 12.95 -2.26
C LEU A 155 17.69 12.40 -0.86
N THR A 156 17.17 13.10 0.15
CA THR A 156 17.07 12.54 1.50
C THR A 156 16.14 11.31 1.50
N TYR A 157 16.24 10.47 2.52
CA TYR A 157 15.40 9.28 2.65
C TYR A 157 13.90 9.60 2.58
N ALA A 158 13.45 10.63 3.30
CA ALA A 158 12.05 11.06 3.28
C ALA A 158 11.60 11.57 1.89
N GLU A 159 12.48 12.28 1.15
CA GLU A 159 12.21 12.71 -0.22
C GLU A 159 12.16 11.54 -1.20
N GLN A 160 13.02 10.52 -1.03
CA GLN A 160 12.96 9.29 -1.83
C GLN A 160 11.64 8.55 -1.61
N ARG A 161 11.18 8.47 -0.35
CA ARG A 161 9.87 7.87 -0.02
C ARG A 161 8.71 8.69 -0.61
N ALA A 162 8.79 10.02 -0.60
CA ALA A 162 7.79 10.87 -1.24
C ALA A 162 7.77 10.66 -2.78
N LEU A 163 8.93 10.52 -3.41
CA LEU A 163 9.05 10.19 -4.82
C LEU A 163 8.45 8.82 -5.14
N GLU A 164 8.71 7.81 -4.31
CA GLU A 164 8.14 6.47 -4.45
C GLU A 164 6.61 6.47 -4.39
N ILE A 165 6.03 7.21 -3.45
CA ILE A 165 4.57 7.44 -3.40
C ILE A 165 4.08 8.08 -4.70
N GLY A 166 4.76 9.12 -5.18
CA GLY A 166 4.45 9.78 -6.46
C GLY A 166 4.42 8.80 -7.62
N ILE A 167 5.42 7.92 -7.75
CA ILE A 167 5.47 6.87 -8.77
C ILE A 167 4.31 5.88 -8.60
N THR A 168 4.02 5.48 -7.34
CA THR A 168 2.94 4.53 -7.03
C THR A 168 1.57 5.04 -7.47
N ILE A 169 1.31 6.34 -7.31
CA ILE A 169 0.03 6.95 -7.70
C ILE A 169 0.01 7.43 -9.16
N ALA A 170 1.18 7.54 -9.81
CA ALA A 170 1.31 8.04 -11.18
C ALA A 170 0.46 7.26 -12.20
N GLY A 171 0.38 5.95 -12.01
CA GLY A 171 -0.42 5.03 -12.84
C GLY A 171 -1.94 5.18 -12.71
N GLY A 172 -2.44 6.09 -11.87
CA GLY A 172 -3.87 6.31 -11.69
C GLY A 172 -4.60 5.22 -10.90
N ALA A 173 -3.88 4.36 -10.17
CA ALA A 173 -4.47 3.29 -9.38
C ALA A 173 -5.51 3.82 -8.39
N SER A 174 -6.63 3.09 -8.27
CA SER A 174 -7.72 3.37 -7.33
C SER A 174 -7.55 2.67 -5.98
N VAL A 175 -6.76 1.59 -5.96
CA VAL A 175 -6.38 0.86 -4.73
C VAL A 175 -4.87 0.90 -4.59
N ILE A 176 -4.38 1.33 -3.42
CA ILE A 176 -2.96 1.51 -3.13
C ILE A 176 -2.59 0.64 -1.93
N LEU A 177 -1.51 -0.12 -2.08
CA LEU A 177 -0.89 -0.89 -1.00
C LEU A 177 0.41 -0.22 -0.58
N LEU A 178 0.54 0.15 0.69
CA LEU A 178 1.78 0.69 1.27
C LEU A 178 2.33 -0.27 2.33
N ASP A 179 3.57 -0.69 2.13
CA ASP A 179 4.26 -1.64 3.01
C ASP A 179 5.30 -0.88 3.84
N GLU A 180 5.01 -0.66 5.13
CA GLU A 180 5.83 0.08 6.09
C GLU A 180 6.31 1.44 5.54
N PRO A 181 5.40 2.31 5.08
CA PRO A 181 5.79 3.53 4.38
C PRO A 181 6.61 4.50 5.25
N THR A 182 6.52 4.42 6.58
CA THR A 182 7.21 5.32 7.51
C THR A 182 8.44 4.71 8.17
N ALA A 183 8.80 3.46 7.81
CA ALA A 183 9.96 2.78 8.39
C ALA A 183 11.24 3.62 8.23
N GLY A 184 12.01 3.77 9.31
CA GLY A 184 13.27 4.52 9.32
C GLY A 184 13.15 6.04 9.36
N MET A 185 11.94 6.60 9.47
CA MET A 185 11.71 8.04 9.62
C MET A 185 11.73 8.48 11.08
N SER A 186 12.21 9.70 11.32
CA SER A 186 12.03 10.38 12.60
C SER A 186 10.56 10.72 12.84
N ARG A 187 10.15 10.95 14.09
CA ARG A 187 8.77 11.33 14.45
C ARG A 187 8.24 12.53 13.67
N SER A 188 9.10 13.54 13.45
CA SER A 188 8.71 14.75 12.70
C SER A 188 8.52 14.48 11.21
N GLU A 189 9.33 13.60 10.62
CA GLU A 189 9.18 13.16 9.23
C GLU A 189 7.93 12.30 9.08
N THR A 190 7.72 11.33 9.98
CA THR A 190 6.52 10.49 10.02
C THR A 190 5.23 11.31 10.02
N SER A 191 5.14 12.32 10.89
CA SER A 191 3.95 13.18 10.96
C SER A 191 3.69 13.94 9.65
N ARG A 192 4.74 14.44 8.99
CA ARG A 192 4.64 15.10 7.68
C ARG A 192 4.27 14.11 6.58
N PHE A 193 4.83 12.91 6.63
CA PHE A 193 4.61 11.87 5.63
C PHE A 193 3.19 11.29 5.70
N ILE A 194 2.63 11.12 6.90
CA ILE A 194 1.20 10.76 7.09
C ILE A 194 0.29 11.79 6.42
N LYS A 195 0.57 13.09 6.60
CA LYS A 195 -0.21 14.15 5.94
C LYS A 195 -0.11 14.04 4.41
N LEU A 196 1.11 13.82 3.90
CA LEU A 196 1.33 13.62 2.47
C LEU A 196 0.53 12.44 1.94
N ILE A 197 0.61 11.25 2.59
CA ILE A 197 -0.15 10.07 2.19
C ILE A 197 -1.65 10.40 2.13
N LYS A 198 -2.19 11.04 3.17
CA LYS A 198 -3.60 11.44 3.19
C LYS A 198 -3.99 12.36 2.04
N GLU A 199 -3.16 13.35 1.73
CA GLU A 199 -3.39 14.31 0.65
C GLU A 199 -3.38 13.61 -0.72
N VAL A 200 -2.39 12.75 -1.00
CA VAL A 200 -2.23 12.12 -2.32
C VAL A 200 -3.18 10.92 -2.55
N THR A 201 -3.78 10.38 -1.49
CA THR A 201 -4.71 9.25 -1.55
C THR A 201 -6.16 9.64 -1.39
N VAL A 202 -6.50 10.92 -1.48
CA VAL A 202 -7.91 11.38 -1.46
C VAL A 202 -8.71 10.66 -2.54
N GLY A 203 -9.87 10.08 -2.17
CA GLY A 203 -10.75 9.34 -3.06
C GLY A 203 -10.23 7.97 -3.50
N LYS A 204 -9.11 7.51 -2.98
CA LYS A 204 -8.53 6.19 -3.25
C LYS A 204 -8.67 5.27 -2.04
N THR A 205 -8.80 3.97 -2.31
CA THR A 205 -8.69 2.96 -1.26
C THR A 205 -7.22 2.75 -0.92
N LEU A 206 -6.91 2.71 0.38
CA LEU A 206 -5.55 2.51 0.87
C LEU A 206 -5.50 1.31 1.82
N LEU A 207 -4.60 0.39 1.58
CA LEU A 207 -4.22 -0.59 2.58
C LEU A 207 -2.76 -0.34 2.98
N THR A 208 -2.49 -0.28 4.27
CA THR A 208 -1.12 -0.11 4.77
C THR A 208 -0.79 -1.17 5.82
N VAL A 209 0.38 -1.76 5.72
CA VAL A 209 1.00 -2.55 6.80
C VAL A 209 1.94 -1.63 7.54
N GLU A 210 1.81 -1.57 8.86
CA GLU A 210 2.65 -0.76 9.73
C GLU A 210 2.84 -1.43 11.09
N HIS A 211 3.95 -1.12 11.74
CA HIS A 211 4.26 -1.57 13.09
C HIS A 211 4.07 -0.45 14.13
N ASP A 212 4.17 0.81 13.72
CA ASP A 212 3.92 1.96 14.59
C ASP A 212 2.42 2.22 14.68
N MET A 213 1.86 1.96 15.87
CA MET A 213 0.43 2.16 16.13
C MET A 213 0.02 3.63 15.97
N GLY A 214 0.92 4.59 16.25
CA GLY A 214 0.65 6.01 16.06
C GLY A 214 0.43 6.35 14.58
N VAL A 215 1.17 5.70 13.68
CA VAL A 215 1.01 5.83 12.23
C VAL A 215 -0.33 5.23 11.79
N VAL A 216 -0.62 4.01 12.23
CA VAL A 216 -1.87 3.31 11.88
C VAL A 216 -3.09 4.12 12.33
N PHE A 217 -3.13 4.52 13.60
CA PHE A 217 -4.22 5.35 14.14
C PHE A 217 -4.31 6.73 13.48
N GLY A 218 -3.17 7.26 13.03
CA GLY A 218 -3.12 8.53 12.31
C GLY A 218 -3.62 8.45 10.88
N LEU A 219 -3.58 7.27 10.23
CA LEU A 219 -3.81 7.11 8.80
C LEU A 219 -5.09 6.35 8.46
N ALA A 220 -5.43 5.30 9.21
CA ALA A 220 -6.48 4.35 8.89
C ALA A 220 -7.86 4.82 9.39
N ASP A 221 -8.90 4.53 8.60
CA ASP A 221 -10.30 4.64 8.98
C ASP A 221 -10.76 3.37 9.70
N LYS A 222 -10.21 2.20 9.29
CA LYS A 222 -10.38 0.90 9.94
C LYS A 222 -9.07 0.15 10.06
N ILE A 223 -9.01 -0.78 11.02
CA ILE A 223 -7.84 -1.62 11.27
C ILE A 223 -8.25 -3.09 11.21
N ALA A 224 -7.53 -3.86 10.40
CA ALA A 224 -7.57 -5.31 10.37
C ALA A 224 -6.41 -5.88 11.19
N VAL A 225 -6.69 -6.65 12.22
CA VAL A 225 -5.69 -7.28 13.08
C VAL A 225 -5.49 -8.71 12.63
N VAL A 226 -4.29 -9.00 12.13
CA VAL A 226 -3.90 -10.33 11.65
C VAL A 226 -3.07 -11.03 12.73
N VAL A 227 -3.51 -12.24 13.13
CA VAL A 227 -2.82 -13.10 14.10
C VAL A 227 -2.84 -14.54 13.60
N TYR A 228 -1.69 -15.17 13.53
CA TYR A 228 -1.54 -16.56 13.04
C TYR A 228 -2.24 -16.84 11.70
N GLY A 229 -2.25 -15.86 10.80
CA GLY A 229 -2.83 -15.99 9.47
C GLY A 229 -4.35 -15.81 9.39
N GLU A 230 -4.98 -15.31 10.44
CA GLU A 230 -6.41 -15.02 10.53
C GLU A 230 -6.65 -13.55 10.89
N ILE A 231 -7.78 -12.96 10.46
CA ILE A 231 -8.23 -11.65 10.95
C ILE A 231 -9.07 -11.89 12.21
N ILE A 232 -8.55 -11.43 13.36
CA ILE A 232 -9.24 -11.54 14.66
C ILE A 232 -10.12 -10.33 14.98
N ALA A 233 -9.86 -9.18 14.34
CA ALA A 233 -10.66 -7.96 14.48
C ALA A 233 -10.57 -7.12 13.19
N TYR A 234 -11.68 -6.48 12.80
CA TYR A 234 -11.72 -5.49 11.72
C TYR A 234 -12.73 -4.41 12.08
N ASP A 235 -12.25 -3.29 12.60
CA ASP A 235 -13.10 -2.20 13.09
C ASP A 235 -12.34 -0.86 13.11
N THR A 236 -12.99 0.18 13.64
CA THR A 236 -12.37 1.48 13.86
C THR A 236 -11.17 1.40 14.80
N PRO A 237 -10.20 2.34 14.70
CA PRO A 237 -9.04 2.37 15.58
C PRO A 237 -9.36 2.28 17.06
N ASP A 238 -10.40 3.00 17.52
CA ASP A 238 -10.80 3.01 18.94
C ASP A 238 -11.39 1.67 19.38
N ALA A 239 -12.23 1.04 18.55
CA ALA A 239 -12.81 -0.26 18.83
C ALA A 239 -11.72 -1.36 18.89
N VAL A 240 -10.76 -1.35 17.94
CA VAL A 240 -9.63 -2.28 17.93
C VAL A 240 -8.75 -2.12 19.18
N ARG A 241 -8.51 -0.87 19.62
CA ARG A 241 -7.74 -0.60 20.84
C ARG A 241 -8.41 -1.17 22.09
N ALA A 242 -9.74 -1.17 22.15
CA ALA A 242 -10.53 -1.65 23.28
C ALA A 242 -10.78 -3.19 23.23
N ASP A 243 -10.49 -3.87 22.11
CA ASP A 243 -10.71 -5.30 21.95
C ASP A 243 -9.70 -6.10 22.79
N GLN A 244 -10.22 -6.87 23.76
CA GLN A 244 -9.40 -7.69 24.66
C GLN A 244 -8.58 -8.75 23.90
N ARG A 245 -9.12 -9.36 22.84
CA ARG A 245 -8.41 -10.35 22.02
C ARG A 245 -7.19 -9.76 21.34
N VAL A 246 -7.31 -8.50 20.90
CA VAL A 246 -6.19 -7.75 20.29
C VAL A 246 -5.12 -7.47 21.34
N GLN A 247 -5.52 -7.00 22.54
CA GLN A 247 -4.57 -6.73 23.63
C GLN A 247 -3.82 -7.99 24.05
N GLU A 248 -4.50 -9.13 24.21
CA GLU A 248 -3.90 -10.41 24.55
C GLU A 248 -2.93 -10.92 23.47
N ALA A 249 -3.27 -10.77 22.18
CA ALA A 249 -2.41 -11.15 21.07
C ALA A 249 -1.09 -10.37 21.03
N TYR A 250 -1.12 -9.09 21.40
CA TYR A 250 0.10 -8.26 21.48
C TYR A 250 0.90 -8.52 22.76
N LEU A 251 0.26 -8.76 23.90
CA LEU A 251 0.94 -9.12 25.16
C LEU A 251 1.60 -10.49 25.08
N GLY A 252 0.92 -11.47 24.45
CA GLY A 252 1.47 -12.82 24.24
C GLY A 252 2.68 -12.82 23.30
N SER A 253 2.72 -11.95 22.28
CA SER A 253 3.86 -11.85 21.36
C SER A 253 5.10 -11.23 22.01
N SER A 254 4.94 -10.26 22.91
CA SER A 254 6.06 -9.63 23.62
C SER A 254 6.81 -10.61 24.54
N VAL A 255 6.11 -11.58 25.11
CA VAL A 255 6.72 -12.64 25.94
C VAL A 255 7.44 -13.68 25.06
N ALA A 256 6.88 -14.03 23.90
CA ALA A 256 7.51 -14.98 22.99
C ALA A 256 8.79 -14.42 22.34
N ASP A 257 8.79 -13.13 21.94
CA ASP A 257 9.96 -12.47 21.36
C ASP A 257 11.11 -12.31 22.37
N GLN A 258 10.82 -12.12 23.67
CA GLN A 258 11.83 -12.09 24.73
C GLN A 258 12.47 -13.45 24.99
N GLN A 259 11.73 -14.54 24.85
CA GLN A 259 12.27 -15.90 24.98
C GLN A 259 13.11 -16.34 23.77
N ALA A 260 12.82 -15.83 22.57
CA ALA A 260 13.60 -16.15 21.37
C ALA A 260 14.94 -15.41 21.27
N GLN A 261 15.12 -14.29 21.99
CA GLN A 261 16.37 -13.50 22.03
C GLN A 261 17.29 -13.92 23.18
N GLY A 262 16.90 -14.87 24.00
CA GLY A 262 17.64 -15.36 25.17
C GLY A 262 18.41 -16.69 24.97
N HIS A 263 18.64 -17.10 23.71
CA HIS A 263 19.40 -18.33 23.40
C HIS A 263 20.53 -18.01 22.42
#